data_6a62f761a53aed83aeebdb17672946d7
#
_entry.id   6a62f761a53aed83aeebdb17672946d7
#
_cell.length_a   1.000
_cell.length_b   1.000
_cell.length_c   1.000
_cell.angle_alpha   90.00
_cell.angle_beta   90.00
_cell.angle_gamma   90.00
#
_symmetry.space_group_name_H-M   'P 1'
#
loop_
_entity.id
_entity.type
_entity.pdbx_description
1 polymer ?
#
loop_
_entity_poly.entity_id
_entity_poly.type
_entity_poly.pdbx_seq_one_letter_code
_entity_poly.pdbx_strand_id
1 'polypeptide(L)'
;VARDLLFLTTKKEKLEWVPDIYVGYDQKEHNYQTVREAVKACKAMNPSDESKRITVHIAPGVYREQVLVDTPYVTFINDEPEKEVLLTWYYGIGYEYYSIGADGYYSEAAAYDKFEKNTAQKWGAAVYIKNTATAFRAQNITFESSFNKYITDEELADGVTPGGPDIKNFERTKD
;
A
#
# COMPACT_ATOMS: atom_id res chain seq x y z
N VAL A 1 -10.20 26.62 -39.90
CA VAL A 1 -10.85 25.80 -38.91
C VAL A 1 -9.83 25.52 -37.82
N ALA A 2 -9.89 26.30 -36.73
CA ALA A 2 -9.03 26.11 -35.57
C ALA A 2 -9.48 24.85 -34.82
N ARG A 3 -8.59 23.88 -34.67
CA ARG A 3 -8.76 22.79 -33.74
C ARG A 3 -8.23 23.27 -32.40
N ASP A 4 -9.12 23.59 -31.49
CA ASP A 4 -8.79 23.77 -30.08
C ASP A 4 -8.30 22.43 -29.54
N LEU A 5 -6.97 22.32 -29.39
CA LEU A 5 -6.37 21.29 -28.57
C LEU A 5 -6.63 21.72 -27.13
N LEU A 6 -7.69 21.18 -26.55
CA LEU A 6 -7.87 21.18 -25.10
C LEU A 6 -6.73 20.35 -24.50
N PHE A 7 -5.67 20.99 -24.09
CA PHE A 7 -4.74 20.43 -23.12
C PHE A 7 -5.50 20.35 -21.79
N LEU A 8 -6.07 19.17 -21.53
CA LEU A 8 -6.44 18.80 -20.17
C LEU A 8 -5.15 18.65 -19.37
N THR A 9 -4.64 19.77 -18.89
CA THR A 9 -3.78 19.73 -17.70
C THR A 9 -4.67 19.20 -16.60
N THR A 10 -4.51 17.92 -16.25
CA THR A 10 -5.03 17.39 -15.01
C THR A 10 -4.41 18.20 -13.89
N LYS A 11 -5.11 19.25 -13.46
CA LYS A 11 -4.85 19.92 -12.22
C LYS A 11 -4.91 18.82 -11.19
N LYS A 12 -3.78 18.46 -10.60
CA LYS A 12 -3.71 17.61 -9.43
C LYS A 12 -4.57 18.34 -8.39
N GLU A 13 -5.78 17.85 -8.14
CA GLU A 13 -6.66 18.44 -7.14
C GLU A 13 -5.91 18.39 -5.82
N LYS A 14 -5.56 19.58 -5.34
CA LYS A 14 -4.97 19.75 -4.02
C LYS A 14 -6.12 19.58 -3.04
N LEU A 15 -6.10 18.52 -2.26
CA LEU A 15 -7.04 18.34 -1.17
C LEU A 15 -6.75 19.36 -0.07
N GLU A 16 -7.81 19.92 0.49
CA GLU A 16 -7.70 20.78 1.66
C GLU A 16 -7.29 19.94 2.87
N TRP A 17 -6.32 20.44 3.63
CA TRP A 17 -5.81 19.74 4.80
C TRP A 17 -6.88 19.59 5.89
N VAL A 18 -6.96 18.36 6.42
CA VAL A 18 -7.70 18.03 7.64
C VAL A 18 -6.79 17.24 8.58
N PRO A 19 -6.92 17.38 9.91
CA PRO A 19 -6.05 16.71 10.86
C PRO A 19 -6.31 15.22 10.97
N ASP A 20 -7.52 14.77 10.72
CA ASP A 20 -7.96 13.39 10.92
C ASP A 20 -8.66 12.84 9.70
N ILE A 21 -8.22 11.67 9.24
CA ILE A 21 -8.87 10.88 8.20
C ILE A 21 -9.03 9.44 8.69
N TYR A 22 -9.92 8.70 8.06
CA TYR A 22 -10.36 7.39 8.54
C TYR A 22 -10.24 6.33 7.45
N VAL A 23 -9.99 5.09 7.85
CA VAL A 23 -9.99 3.92 6.97
C VAL A 23 -10.85 2.83 7.56
N GLY A 24 -11.80 2.33 6.77
CA GLY A 24 -12.63 1.18 7.14
C GLY A 24 -13.70 1.47 8.20
N TYR A 25 -13.96 2.72 8.52
CA TYR A 25 -15.06 3.12 9.40
C TYR A 25 -16.34 3.35 8.61
N ASP A 26 -17.46 3.07 9.26
CA ASP A 26 -18.75 3.50 8.76
C ASP A 26 -19.05 4.92 9.26
N GLN A 27 -19.72 5.72 8.44
CA GLN A 27 -20.28 7.03 8.81
C GLN A 27 -19.29 8.07 9.35
N LYS A 28 -18.03 8.01 8.92
CA LYS A 28 -17.05 9.07 9.20
C LYS A 28 -16.85 9.93 7.95
N GLU A 29 -16.71 11.24 8.16
CA GLU A 29 -16.20 12.12 7.12
C GLU A 29 -14.74 11.78 6.82
N HIS A 30 -14.30 11.98 5.57
CA HIS A 30 -12.94 11.65 5.14
C HIS A 30 -12.55 10.19 5.42
N ASN A 31 -13.50 9.27 5.19
CA ASN A 31 -13.28 7.84 5.31
C ASN A 31 -12.92 7.23 3.95
N TYR A 32 -11.92 6.37 3.96
CA TYR A 32 -11.42 5.64 2.80
C TYR A 32 -11.60 4.14 3.00
N GLN A 33 -11.69 3.39 1.90
CA GLN A 33 -11.86 1.94 1.97
C GLN A 33 -10.53 1.23 2.19
N THR A 34 -9.44 1.81 1.70
CA THR A 34 -8.11 1.22 1.78
C THR A 34 -7.11 2.19 2.40
N VAL A 35 -6.05 1.64 3.00
CA VAL A 35 -4.94 2.45 3.53
C VAL A 35 -4.20 3.18 2.41
N ARG A 36 -4.12 2.56 1.23
CA ARG A 36 -3.51 3.19 0.04
C ARG A 36 -4.25 4.45 -0.40
N GLU A 37 -5.58 4.42 -0.39
CA GLU A 37 -6.38 5.62 -0.71
C GLU A 37 -6.15 6.73 0.32
N ALA A 38 -6.09 6.38 1.61
CA ALA A 38 -5.80 7.33 2.67
C ALA A 38 -4.41 7.96 2.52
N VAL A 39 -3.39 7.17 2.18
CA VAL A 39 -2.03 7.67 1.92
C VAL A 39 -1.99 8.59 0.70
N LYS A 40 -2.74 8.28 -0.35
CA LYS A 40 -2.89 9.19 -1.51
C LYS A 40 -3.53 10.52 -1.10
N ALA A 41 -4.54 10.48 -0.23
CA ALA A 41 -5.15 11.68 0.30
C ALA A 41 -4.16 12.50 1.14
N CYS A 42 -3.37 11.87 2.01
CA CYS A 42 -2.29 12.54 2.75
C CYS A 42 -1.33 13.25 1.82
N LYS A 43 -0.91 12.60 0.75
CA LYS A 43 -0.02 13.20 -0.26
C LYS A 43 -0.65 14.39 -0.96
N ALA A 44 -1.93 14.32 -1.29
CA ALA A 44 -2.67 15.42 -1.91
C ALA A 44 -2.85 16.61 -0.96
N MET A 45 -2.99 16.38 0.35
CA MET A 45 -3.03 17.42 1.38
C MET A 45 -1.67 18.06 1.64
N ASN A 46 -0.58 17.35 1.39
CA ASN A 46 0.80 17.81 1.46
C ASN A 46 1.15 18.58 2.76
N PRO A 47 1.13 17.92 3.93
CA PRO A 47 1.42 18.55 5.20
C PRO A 47 2.86 19.11 5.23
N SER A 48 3.01 20.36 5.66
CA SER A 48 4.27 21.10 5.60
C SER A 48 5.14 20.94 6.84
N ASP A 49 4.52 20.67 7.98
CA ASP A 49 5.18 20.63 9.29
C ASP A 49 4.33 19.87 10.31
N GLU A 50 4.84 19.74 11.53
CA GLU A 50 4.17 19.00 12.62
C GLU A 50 2.78 19.56 12.96
N SER A 51 2.55 20.86 12.80
CA SER A 51 1.24 21.48 13.05
C SER A 51 0.17 21.04 12.04
N LYS A 52 0.61 20.52 10.90
CA LYS A 52 -0.22 20.01 9.82
C LYS A 52 -0.21 18.47 9.75
N ARG A 53 0.20 17.82 10.81
CA ARG A 53 0.17 16.35 10.89
C ARG A 53 -1.20 15.80 10.54
N ILE A 54 -1.23 14.70 9.81
CA ILE A 54 -2.43 13.97 9.45
C ILE A 54 -2.43 12.65 10.22
N THR A 55 -3.46 12.43 10.99
CA THR A 55 -3.69 11.16 11.69
C THR A 55 -4.67 10.32 10.88
N VAL A 56 -4.20 9.16 10.46
CA VAL A 56 -4.98 8.15 9.76
C VAL A 56 -5.47 7.14 10.78
N HIS A 57 -6.74 7.22 11.13
CA HIS A 57 -7.40 6.28 12.03
C HIS A 57 -7.83 5.05 11.23
N ILE A 58 -7.24 3.90 11.55
CA ILE A 58 -7.49 2.65 10.83
C ILE A 58 -8.37 1.75 11.70
N ALA A 59 -9.55 1.39 11.20
CA ALA A 59 -10.45 0.48 11.90
C ALA A 59 -9.84 -0.91 12.04
N PRO A 60 -10.09 -1.62 13.14
CA PRO A 60 -9.66 -3.01 13.30
C PRO A 60 -10.05 -3.88 12.11
N GLY A 61 -9.12 -4.70 11.66
CA GLY A 61 -9.32 -5.59 10.52
C GLY A 61 -8.01 -5.97 9.83
N VAL A 62 -8.14 -6.72 8.77
CA VAL A 62 -7.03 -7.19 7.94
C VAL A 62 -7.03 -6.43 6.62
N TYR A 63 -5.92 -5.73 6.36
CA TYR A 63 -5.71 -4.94 5.15
C TYR A 63 -4.61 -5.60 4.32
N ARG A 64 -5.01 -6.33 3.29
CA ARG A 64 -4.10 -7.02 2.36
C ARG A 64 -3.74 -6.10 1.23
N GLU A 65 -2.76 -5.27 1.46
CA GLU A 65 -2.32 -4.27 0.49
C GLU A 65 -0.88 -3.86 0.73
N GLN A 66 -0.20 -3.50 -0.33
CA GLN A 66 1.12 -2.90 -0.25
C GLN A 66 1.00 -1.38 -0.18
N VAL A 67 1.54 -0.78 0.86
CA VAL A 67 1.40 0.65 1.15
C VAL A 67 2.75 1.35 1.05
N LEU A 68 2.82 2.36 0.20
CA LEU A 68 3.97 3.25 0.09
C LEU A 68 3.67 4.59 0.76
N VAL A 69 4.37 4.89 1.83
CA VAL A 69 4.29 6.18 2.51
C VAL A 69 5.46 7.05 2.07
N ASP A 70 5.17 8.12 1.35
CA ASP A 70 6.17 9.09 0.88
C ASP A 70 5.91 10.52 1.36
N THR A 71 4.91 10.69 2.21
CA THR A 71 4.44 11.97 2.73
C THR A 71 4.88 12.16 4.18
N PRO A 72 5.48 13.32 4.55
CA PRO A 72 5.88 13.59 5.92
C PRO A 72 4.69 13.84 6.85
N TYR A 73 4.93 13.75 8.15
CA TYR A 73 3.97 14.09 9.22
C TYR A 73 2.66 13.29 9.15
N VAL A 74 2.77 12.00 8.88
CA VAL A 74 1.64 11.07 8.86
C VAL A 74 1.73 10.12 10.05
N THR A 75 0.61 9.91 10.72
CA THR A 75 0.46 8.92 11.78
C THR A 75 -0.59 7.89 11.39
N PHE A 76 -0.26 6.61 11.51
CA PHE A 76 -1.25 5.55 11.51
C PHE A 76 -1.60 5.19 12.94
N ILE A 77 -2.88 5.15 13.27
CA ILE A 77 -3.34 4.79 14.61
C ILE A 77 -4.51 3.82 14.58
N ASN A 78 -4.45 2.85 15.47
CA ASN A 78 -5.58 2.03 15.85
C ASN A 78 -6.09 2.52 17.22
N ASP A 79 -7.30 3.05 17.25
CA ASP A 79 -7.92 3.59 18.45
C ASP A 79 -8.49 2.50 19.38
N GLU A 80 -8.52 1.25 18.92
CA GLU A 80 -9.04 0.10 19.66
C GLU A 80 -7.91 -0.93 19.88
N PRO A 81 -6.95 -0.69 20.77
CA PRO A 81 -5.73 -1.49 20.89
C PRO A 81 -5.97 -2.95 21.28
N GLU A 82 -7.14 -3.28 21.81
CA GLU A 82 -7.59 -4.65 22.11
C GLU A 82 -8.03 -5.44 20.85
N LYS A 83 -8.19 -4.76 19.72
CA LYS A 83 -8.51 -5.36 18.44
C LYS A 83 -7.37 -5.09 17.45
N GLU A 84 -7.07 -6.04 16.59
CA GLU A 84 -5.94 -5.93 15.69
C GLU A 84 -6.25 -5.11 14.44
N VAL A 85 -5.32 -4.23 14.09
CA VAL A 85 -5.15 -3.68 12.75
C VAL A 85 -3.93 -4.36 12.14
N LEU A 86 -4.16 -5.20 11.14
CA LEU A 86 -3.11 -5.95 10.45
C LEU A 86 -2.93 -5.44 9.03
N LEU A 87 -1.77 -4.84 8.76
CA LEU A 87 -1.33 -4.50 7.41
C LEU A 87 -0.41 -5.60 6.91
N THR A 88 -0.83 -6.34 5.89
CA THR A 88 -0.12 -7.55 5.45
C THR A 88 0.00 -7.61 3.94
N TRP A 89 1.12 -8.16 3.47
CA TRP A 89 1.34 -8.49 2.07
C TRP A 89 2.24 -9.72 1.95
N TYR A 90 2.27 -10.34 0.79
CA TYR A 90 2.91 -11.65 0.58
C TYR A 90 4.19 -11.62 -0.25
N TYR A 91 4.70 -10.45 -0.64
CA TYR A 91 5.94 -10.40 -1.41
C TYR A 91 7.16 -10.68 -0.51
N GLY A 92 8.10 -11.49 -1.02
CA GLY A 92 9.42 -11.65 -0.43
C GLY A 92 10.44 -10.72 -1.07
N ILE A 93 11.51 -10.43 -0.35
CA ILE A 93 12.67 -9.70 -0.89
C ILE A 93 13.44 -10.64 -1.82
N GLY A 94 13.89 -10.15 -2.97
CA GLY A 94 14.62 -10.96 -3.94
C GLY A 94 13.78 -11.94 -4.74
N TYR A 95 12.50 -11.99 -4.46
CA TYR A 95 11.57 -12.84 -5.15
C TYR A 95 11.14 -12.22 -6.48
N GLU A 96 11.26 -12.97 -7.56
CA GLU A 96 10.86 -12.51 -8.88
C GLU A 96 9.35 -12.61 -9.07
N TYR A 97 8.64 -11.55 -8.75
CA TYR A 97 7.22 -11.46 -9.00
C TYR A 97 6.94 -10.94 -10.39
N TYR A 98 6.14 -11.66 -11.09
CA TYR A 98 5.64 -11.29 -12.42
C TYR A 98 4.24 -10.70 -12.33
N SER A 99 3.97 -9.90 -11.33
CA SER A 99 2.66 -9.27 -11.17
C SER A 99 2.59 -7.90 -11.82
N ILE A 100 1.43 -7.53 -12.33
CA ILE A 100 1.19 -6.21 -12.90
C ILE A 100 0.71 -5.25 -11.81
N GLY A 101 1.50 -4.26 -11.48
CA GLY A 101 1.08 -3.21 -10.59
C GLY A 101 1.05 -3.64 -9.12
N ALA A 102 0.72 -2.70 -8.28
CA ALA A 102 0.63 -2.88 -6.84
C ALA A 102 -0.68 -3.55 -6.40
N ASP A 103 -1.48 -3.98 -7.32
CA ASP A 103 -2.72 -4.71 -7.13
C ASP A 103 -2.53 -6.23 -7.13
N GLY A 104 -1.31 -6.70 -7.43
CA GLY A 104 -0.96 -8.10 -7.39
C GLY A 104 -1.38 -8.92 -8.60
N TYR A 105 -1.84 -8.32 -9.68
CA TYR A 105 -2.22 -9.08 -10.86
C TYR A 105 -1.00 -9.60 -11.62
N TYR A 106 -0.96 -10.90 -11.80
CA TYR A 106 0.04 -11.57 -12.62
C TYR A 106 -0.22 -11.36 -14.10
N SER A 107 0.84 -11.05 -14.85
CA SER A 107 0.83 -11.08 -16.30
C SER A 107 2.17 -11.56 -16.83
N GLU A 108 2.15 -12.69 -17.47
CA GLU A 108 3.33 -13.25 -18.10
C GLU A 108 3.87 -12.34 -19.22
N ALA A 109 2.98 -11.72 -19.98
CA ALA A 109 3.37 -10.81 -21.06
C ALA A 109 4.06 -9.53 -20.58
N ALA A 110 3.73 -9.06 -19.38
CA ALA A 110 4.31 -7.86 -18.79
C ALA A 110 5.42 -8.15 -17.77
N ALA A 111 5.72 -9.41 -17.51
CA ALA A 111 6.65 -9.84 -16.49
C ALA A 111 8.02 -9.15 -16.61
N TYR A 112 8.63 -9.24 -17.74
CA TYR A 112 9.97 -8.68 -17.98
C TYR A 112 9.98 -7.16 -17.99
N ASP A 113 9.01 -6.55 -18.62
CA ASP A 113 8.89 -5.09 -18.65
C ASP A 113 8.78 -4.49 -17.26
N LYS A 114 8.13 -5.18 -16.40
CA LYS A 114 7.92 -4.78 -15.03
C LYS A 114 9.15 -4.96 -14.17
N PHE A 115 9.80 -6.08 -14.32
CA PHE A 115 11.03 -6.41 -13.61
C PHE A 115 12.15 -5.42 -13.92
N GLU A 116 12.30 -5.03 -15.18
CA GLU A 116 13.31 -4.07 -15.61
C GLU A 116 13.04 -2.64 -15.14
N LYS A 117 11.79 -2.22 -15.13
CA LYS A 117 11.41 -0.83 -14.91
C LYS A 117 11.05 -0.51 -13.47
N ASN A 118 10.68 -1.49 -12.69
CA ASN A 118 10.10 -1.25 -11.38
C ASN A 118 10.97 -1.69 -10.22
N THR A 119 11.76 -0.76 -9.72
CA THR A 119 12.55 -0.97 -8.51
C THR A 119 11.70 -1.19 -7.25
N ALA A 120 10.42 -0.86 -7.27
CA ALA A 120 9.52 -1.12 -6.15
C ALA A 120 9.27 -2.61 -5.91
N GLN A 121 9.51 -3.44 -6.90
CA GLN A 121 9.36 -4.90 -6.76
C GLN A 121 10.47 -5.57 -5.94
N LYS A 122 11.54 -4.87 -5.69
CA LYS A 122 12.56 -5.28 -4.71
C LYS A 122 12.09 -5.08 -3.28
N TRP A 123 10.92 -4.53 -3.14
CA TRP A 123 10.29 -4.20 -1.89
C TRP A 123 9.28 -5.28 -1.51
N GLY A 124 9.65 -6.14 -0.57
CA GLY A 124 8.80 -7.23 -0.07
C GLY A 124 7.90 -6.86 1.10
N ALA A 125 8.10 -5.71 1.71
CA ALA A 125 7.34 -5.31 2.89
C ALA A 125 5.89 -4.93 2.56
N ALA A 126 4.97 -5.15 3.51
CA ALA A 126 3.61 -4.65 3.41
C ALA A 126 3.55 -3.12 3.39
N VAL A 127 4.41 -2.47 4.16
CA VAL A 127 4.51 -1.01 4.22
C VAL A 127 5.95 -0.58 3.97
N TYR A 128 6.13 0.29 3.01
CA TYR A 128 7.40 0.94 2.72
C TYR A 128 7.34 2.43 3.06
N ILE A 129 8.19 2.86 3.95
CA ILE A 129 8.29 4.26 4.40
C ILE A 129 9.52 4.86 3.74
N LYS A 130 9.30 5.77 2.80
CA LYS A 130 10.39 6.47 2.12
C LYS A 130 11.07 7.49 3.00
N ASN A 131 12.28 7.87 2.61
CA ASN A 131 13.04 8.95 3.27
C ASN A 131 12.32 10.31 3.26
N THR A 132 11.38 10.51 2.34
CA THR A 132 10.52 11.71 2.29
C THR A 132 9.40 11.72 3.33
N ALA A 133 9.07 10.57 3.91
CA ALA A 133 8.05 10.43 4.95
C ALA A 133 8.63 10.73 6.35
N THR A 134 9.25 11.88 6.49
CA THR A 134 9.81 12.34 7.77
C THR A 134 8.77 12.38 8.87
N ALA A 135 9.17 12.02 10.09
CA ALA A 135 8.32 12.01 11.27
C ALA A 135 7.07 11.12 11.15
N PHE A 136 7.16 10.04 10.37
CA PHE A 136 6.11 9.02 10.34
C PHE A 136 5.98 8.36 11.73
N ARG A 137 4.75 8.10 12.13
CA ARG A 137 4.42 7.39 13.37
C ARG A 137 3.39 6.29 13.10
N ALA A 138 3.50 5.20 13.84
CA ALA A 138 2.49 4.15 13.88
C ALA A 138 2.24 3.74 15.32
N GLN A 139 0.97 3.58 15.68
CA GLN A 139 0.57 3.20 17.03
C GLN A 139 -0.51 2.11 16.98
N ASN A 140 -0.26 1.00 17.67
CA ASN A 140 -1.15 -0.16 17.75
C ASN A 140 -1.46 -0.76 16.37
N ILE A 141 -0.48 -0.80 15.49
CA ILE A 141 -0.57 -1.36 14.14
C ILE A 141 0.37 -2.56 14.03
N THR A 142 -0.12 -3.66 13.51
CA THR A 142 0.69 -4.82 13.16
C THR A 142 1.06 -4.75 11.68
N PHE A 143 2.35 -4.82 11.39
CA PHE A 143 2.88 -4.96 10.02
C PHE A 143 3.36 -6.39 9.83
N GLU A 144 2.93 -7.01 8.75
CA GLU A 144 3.24 -8.40 8.47
C GLU A 144 3.67 -8.60 7.02
N SER A 145 4.73 -9.38 6.81
CA SER A 145 4.92 -10.10 5.56
C SER A 145 4.45 -11.54 5.73
N SER A 146 3.48 -11.96 4.94
CA SER A 146 2.95 -13.32 5.00
C SER A 146 3.74 -14.33 4.16
N PHE A 147 4.79 -13.88 3.47
CA PHE A 147 5.57 -14.68 2.52
C PHE A 147 5.98 -16.06 3.06
N ASN A 148 6.45 -16.14 4.28
CA ASN A 148 6.90 -17.39 4.92
C ASN A 148 5.91 -17.95 5.95
N LYS A 149 4.69 -17.41 6.02
CA LYS A 149 3.71 -17.83 7.03
C LYS A 149 2.61 -18.72 6.47
N TYR A 150 1.97 -18.27 5.42
CA TYR A 150 0.84 -18.96 4.79
C TYR A 150 0.64 -18.46 3.37
N ILE A 151 -0.11 -19.20 2.58
CA ILE A 151 -0.53 -18.80 1.24
C ILE A 151 -1.93 -18.22 1.32
N THR A 152 -2.11 -17.01 0.79
CA THR A 152 -3.41 -16.33 0.77
C THR A 152 -4.17 -16.60 -0.53
N ASP A 153 -5.47 -16.35 -0.52
CA ASP A 153 -6.30 -16.45 -1.73
C ASP A 153 -5.87 -15.45 -2.80
N GLU A 154 -5.43 -14.26 -2.39
CA GLU A 154 -4.89 -13.23 -3.28
C GLU A 154 -3.61 -13.72 -3.97
N GLU A 155 -2.75 -14.38 -3.22
CA GLU A 155 -1.52 -14.96 -3.75
C GLU A 155 -1.81 -16.07 -4.76
N LEU A 156 -2.80 -16.91 -4.49
CA LEU A 156 -3.27 -17.92 -5.42
C LEU A 156 -3.86 -17.30 -6.70
N ALA A 157 -4.64 -16.25 -6.54
CA ALA A 157 -5.25 -15.53 -7.67
C ALA A 157 -4.22 -14.81 -8.53
N ASP A 158 -3.12 -14.35 -7.93
CA ASP A 158 -2.01 -13.71 -8.62
C ASP A 158 -1.23 -14.70 -9.51
N GLY A 159 -1.42 -15.99 -9.32
CA GLY A 159 -0.79 -17.05 -10.13
C GLY A 159 0.71 -17.18 -9.90
N VAL A 160 1.27 -16.45 -8.97
CA VAL A 160 2.68 -16.51 -8.62
C VAL A 160 2.93 -17.72 -7.75
N THR A 161 3.37 -18.78 -8.37
CA THR A 161 3.77 -20.00 -7.67
C THR A 161 5.28 -20.16 -7.74
N PRO A 162 5.99 -19.67 -6.73
CA PRO A 162 7.43 -19.85 -6.71
C PRO A 162 7.78 -21.32 -6.69
N GLY A 163 8.49 -21.78 -7.70
CA GLY A 163 9.23 -23.01 -7.70
C GLY A 163 8.45 -24.29 -7.96
N GLY A 164 7.17 -24.29 -8.33
CA GLY A 164 6.55 -25.54 -8.71
C GLY A 164 5.03 -25.56 -8.83
N PRO A 165 4.49 -26.64 -9.40
CA PRO A 165 3.04 -26.77 -9.66
C PRO A 165 2.21 -27.07 -8.41
N ASP A 166 2.81 -27.36 -7.28
CA ASP A 166 2.11 -27.68 -6.05
C ASP A 166 2.26 -26.59 -5.00
N ILE A 167 1.41 -25.60 -5.11
CA ILE A 167 1.34 -24.44 -4.20
C ILE A 167 1.14 -24.88 -2.74
N LYS A 168 0.42 -25.95 -2.49
CA LYS A 168 0.03 -26.37 -1.15
C LYS A 168 1.19 -26.92 -0.32
N ASN A 169 2.20 -27.45 -1.00
CA ASN A 169 3.38 -28.06 -0.38
C ASN A 169 4.67 -27.25 -0.63
N PHE A 170 4.52 -26.02 -1.09
CA PHE A 170 5.64 -25.19 -1.42
C PHE A 170 6.35 -24.68 -0.15
N GLU A 171 7.58 -25.11 0.06
CA GLU A 171 8.49 -24.45 1.01
C GLU A 171 9.12 -23.24 0.33
N ARG A 172 8.76 -22.07 0.81
CA ARG A 172 9.34 -20.85 0.32
C ARG A 172 10.80 -20.76 0.72
N THR A 173 11.64 -20.44 -0.22
CA THR A 173 13.04 -20.13 0.08
C THR A 173 13.09 -18.91 1.00
N LYS A 174 13.97 -18.97 1.95
CA LYS A 174 14.26 -17.81 2.80
C LYS A 174 14.89 -16.71 1.95
N ASP A 175 14.46 -15.51 2.15
CA ASP A 175 15.13 -14.34 1.60
C ASP A 175 16.53 -14.18 2.19
#